data_a4812008673274a44c00d77ba24b1a3e
#
_entry.id   a4812008673274a44c00d77ba24b1a3e
#
_cell.length_a   1.000
_cell.length_b   1.000
_cell.length_c   1.000
_cell.angle_alpha   90.00
_cell.angle_beta   90.00
_cell.angle_gamma   90.00
#
_symmetry.space_group_name_H-M   'P 1'
#
loop_
_entity.id
_entity.type
_entity.pdbx_description
1 polymer ?
#
loop_
_entity_poly.entity_id
_entity_poly.type
_entity_poly.pdbx_seq_one_letter_code
_entity_poly.pdbx_strand_id
1 'polypeptide(L)'
;HPSAVPNQNGGNSLFKSLKRSAKGANVPHAKATAGLATVKMPTPEHVIIPMSMHIGAPAEPVVKKGDTVMVGTLIGKAGGFVSASIYSSVSGTVQDVAPMRMVNGSMTTAVAIKTDGEQTIDPACVPPTVTDKPSLMAAVQNCGLVGVGGAGFPAHVKLAANTIDTLLINAAECEPYLTTDCREMLECSDTIISGIEAVMKYCEIPHCII
;
A
#
# COMPACT_ATOMS: atom_id res chain seq x y z
N HIS A 1 -54.26 -27.42 10.44
CA HIS A 1 -54.06 -26.45 9.35
C HIS A 1 -53.03 -25.41 9.79
N PRO A 2 -51.86 -25.30 9.22
CA PRO A 2 -50.97 -24.15 9.42
C PRO A 2 -51.29 -23.08 8.37
N SER A 3 -51.48 -21.87 8.87
CA SER A 3 -51.74 -20.64 8.12
C SER A 3 -50.50 -20.23 7.31
N ALA A 4 -50.72 -20.00 6.03
CA ALA A 4 -49.72 -19.52 5.09
C ALA A 4 -49.29 -18.08 5.42
N VAL A 5 -47.96 -17.87 5.53
CA VAL A 5 -47.32 -16.54 5.61
C VAL A 5 -47.28 -15.98 4.18
N PRO A 6 -47.72 -14.74 3.93
CA PRO A 6 -47.63 -14.14 2.60
C PRO A 6 -46.16 -13.81 2.24
N ASN A 7 -45.74 -14.29 1.09
CA ASN A 7 -44.46 -14.04 0.47
C ASN A 7 -44.35 -12.57 0.01
N GLN A 8 -43.64 -11.73 0.78
CA GLN A 8 -43.32 -10.36 0.38
C GLN A 8 -42.10 -10.34 -0.54
N ASN A 9 -42.29 -10.75 -1.80
CA ASN A 9 -41.34 -10.50 -2.86
C ASN A 9 -41.51 -9.09 -3.48
N GLY A 10 -41.19 -8.06 -2.68
CA GLY A 10 -41.03 -6.68 -3.11
C GLY A 10 -39.55 -6.34 -3.39
N GLY A 11 -38.84 -7.19 -4.13
CA GLY A 11 -37.46 -6.92 -4.52
C GLY A 11 -37.40 -5.78 -5.57
N ASN A 12 -36.82 -4.67 -5.16
CA ASN A 12 -36.68 -3.41 -5.88
C ASN A 12 -36.35 -3.61 -7.37
N SER A 13 -37.22 -3.12 -8.24
CA SER A 13 -37.08 -3.11 -9.70
C SER A 13 -35.82 -2.38 -10.20
N LEU A 14 -35.19 -1.54 -9.38
CA LEU A 14 -33.98 -0.80 -9.67
C LEU A 14 -32.77 -1.73 -9.89
N PHE A 15 -32.63 -2.79 -9.09
CA PHE A 15 -31.53 -3.76 -9.24
C PHE A 15 -31.70 -4.71 -10.42
N LYS A 16 -32.91 -4.96 -10.87
CA LYS A 16 -33.17 -5.76 -12.08
C LYS A 16 -32.78 -5.02 -13.37
N SER A 17 -32.84 -3.69 -13.38
CA SER A 17 -32.42 -2.84 -14.51
C SER A 17 -30.91 -2.80 -14.66
N LEU A 18 -30.12 -2.80 -13.56
CA LEU A 18 -28.67 -2.77 -13.57
C LEU A 18 -28.02 -4.08 -14.12
N LYS A 19 -28.71 -5.22 -13.96
CA LYS A 19 -28.22 -6.49 -14.52
C LYS A 19 -28.25 -6.58 -16.06
N ARG A 20 -28.90 -5.65 -16.74
CA ARG A 20 -29.12 -5.72 -18.20
C ARG A 20 -28.11 -4.98 -19.07
N SER A 21 -27.25 -4.11 -18.49
CA SER A 21 -26.36 -3.25 -19.27
C SER A 21 -24.85 -3.56 -19.15
N ALA A 22 -24.43 -4.42 -18.24
CA ALA A 22 -23.01 -4.73 -18.07
C ALA A 22 -22.63 -6.00 -18.84
N LYS A 23 -22.57 -5.93 -20.17
CA LYS A 23 -21.75 -6.86 -20.96
C LYS A 23 -20.30 -6.40 -20.84
N GLY A 24 -19.65 -6.73 -19.71
CA GLY A 24 -18.20 -6.57 -19.56
C GLY A 24 -17.46 -7.47 -20.54
N ALA A 25 -16.27 -7.06 -20.95
CA ALA A 25 -15.37 -7.93 -21.67
C ALA A 25 -14.99 -9.13 -20.76
N ASN A 26 -15.09 -10.35 -21.27
CA ASN A 26 -14.59 -11.52 -20.57
C ASN A 26 -13.08 -11.58 -20.81
N VAL A 27 -12.31 -11.17 -19.79
CA VAL A 27 -10.84 -11.23 -19.83
C VAL A 27 -10.40 -12.50 -19.10
N PRO A 28 -9.57 -13.37 -19.72
CA PRO A 28 -9.02 -14.54 -19.04
C PRO A 28 -8.19 -14.14 -17.82
N HIS A 29 -8.40 -14.79 -16.70
CA HIS A 29 -7.67 -14.48 -15.45
C HIS A 29 -6.19 -14.83 -15.51
N ALA A 30 -5.81 -15.90 -16.22
CA ALA A 30 -4.42 -16.32 -16.48
C ALA A 30 -3.53 -16.37 -15.22
N LYS A 31 -4.03 -16.90 -14.09
CA LYS A 31 -3.37 -16.96 -12.78
C LYS A 31 -2.33 -18.09 -12.68
N ALA A 32 -1.41 -18.19 -13.62
CA ALA A 32 -0.43 -19.29 -13.70
C ALA A 32 0.50 -19.38 -12.47
N THR A 33 0.73 -18.29 -11.78
CA THR A 33 1.60 -18.21 -10.58
C THR A 33 0.88 -18.42 -9.25
N ALA A 34 -0.44 -18.64 -9.24
CA ALA A 34 -1.23 -18.74 -8.00
C ALA A 34 -0.75 -19.85 -7.05
N GLY A 35 -0.24 -20.98 -7.59
CA GLY A 35 0.31 -22.08 -6.81
C GLY A 35 1.80 -22.00 -6.49
N LEU A 36 2.49 -20.93 -6.91
CA LEU A 36 3.93 -20.78 -6.73
C LEU A 36 4.21 -19.90 -5.50
N ALA A 37 5.22 -20.29 -4.70
CA ALA A 37 5.70 -19.46 -3.61
C ALA A 37 6.38 -18.19 -4.14
N THR A 38 6.38 -17.13 -3.33
CA THR A 38 7.09 -15.89 -3.62
C THR A 38 8.60 -16.15 -3.71
N VAL A 39 9.24 -15.58 -4.72
CA VAL A 39 10.70 -15.63 -4.91
C VAL A 39 11.30 -14.26 -4.65
N LYS A 40 12.28 -14.20 -3.75
CA LYS A 40 12.99 -12.97 -3.45
C LYS A 40 13.90 -12.60 -4.63
N MET A 41 13.71 -11.40 -5.16
CA MET A 41 14.57 -10.85 -6.21
C MET A 41 16.00 -10.61 -5.67
N PRO A 42 17.06 -10.93 -6.43
CA PRO A 42 18.41 -10.53 -6.07
C PRO A 42 18.53 -9.01 -5.94
N THR A 43 19.34 -8.55 -4.99
CA THR A 43 19.58 -7.11 -4.82
C THR A 43 20.24 -6.54 -6.10
N PRO A 44 19.63 -5.54 -6.76
CA PRO A 44 20.20 -4.95 -7.96
C PRO A 44 21.42 -4.10 -7.62
N GLU A 45 22.33 -3.90 -8.57
CA GLU A 45 23.51 -3.05 -8.38
C GLU A 45 23.14 -1.57 -8.20
N HIS A 46 22.06 -1.14 -8.84
CA HIS A 46 21.57 0.24 -8.76
C HIS A 46 20.06 0.27 -8.54
N VAL A 47 19.58 1.21 -7.75
CA VAL A 47 18.17 1.56 -7.63
C VAL A 47 17.96 3.05 -7.86
N ILE A 48 16.81 3.42 -8.42
CA ILE A 48 16.38 4.81 -8.58
C ILE A 48 15.03 4.94 -7.91
N ILE A 49 14.94 5.79 -6.88
CA ILE A 49 13.74 5.96 -6.06
C ILE A 49 13.17 7.36 -6.32
N PRO A 50 12.03 7.46 -7.02
CA PRO A 50 11.39 8.75 -7.30
C PRO A 50 10.79 9.35 -6.03
N MET A 51 10.79 10.66 -5.91
CA MET A 51 10.15 11.38 -4.80
C MET A 51 8.63 11.55 -5.00
N SER A 52 8.10 11.14 -6.14
CA SER A 52 6.65 11.10 -6.44
C SER A 52 6.18 9.66 -6.64
N MET A 53 6.19 8.86 -5.57
CA MET A 53 5.71 7.47 -5.55
C MET A 53 4.26 7.34 -5.06
N HIS A 54 3.62 8.46 -4.73
CA HIS A 54 2.25 8.54 -4.21
C HIS A 54 1.55 9.77 -4.78
N ILE A 55 0.23 9.83 -4.68
CA ILE A 55 -0.53 11.03 -5.03
C ILE A 55 -0.34 12.13 -3.97
N GLY A 56 -0.65 13.35 -4.35
CA GLY A 56 -0.49 14.53 -3.51
C GLY A 56 0.87 15.21 -3.69
N ALA A 57 1.37 15.88 -2.66
CA ALA A 57 2.64 16.57 -2.74
C ALA A 57 3.81 15.55 -2.79
N PRO A 58 4.74 15.67 -3.75
CA PRO A 58 5.95 14.85 -3.76
C PRO A 58 6.71 14.95 -2.45
N ALA A 59 7.43 13.89 -2.09
CA ALA A 59 8.38 13.96 -0.98
C ALA A 59 9.57 14.88 -1.34
N GLU A 60 10.13 15.53 -0.33
CA GLU A 60 11.32 16.36 -0.49
C GLU A 60 12.56 15.53 -0.17
N PRO A 61 13.57 15.43 -1.07
CA PRO A 61 14.78 14.66 -0.80
C PRO A 61 15.54 15.27 0.37
N VAL A 62 15.99 14.44 1.29
CA VAL A 62 16.76 14.82 2.49
C VAL A 62 18.20 14.32 2.46
N VAL A 63 18.57 13.67 1.36
CA VAL A 63 19.93 13.16 1.09
C VAL A 63 20.53 13.84 -0.13
N LYS A 64 21.84 13.76 -0.26
CA LYS A 64 22.63 14.31 -1.37
C LYS A 64 23.63 13.28 -1.89
N LYS A 65 24.18 13.56 -3.06
CA LYS A 65 25.27 12.76 -3.65
C LYS A 65 26.41 12.54 -2.65
N GLY A 66 26.84 11.30 -2.52
CA GLY A 66 27.91 10.85 -1.63
C GLY A 66 27.44 10.41 -0.24
N ASP A 67 26.19 10.66 0.14
CA ASP A 67 25.67 10.17 1.42
C ASP A 67 25.57 8.64 1.42
N THR A 68 25.91 8.03 2.54
CA THR A 68 25.67 6.60 2.79
C THR A 68 24.28 6.41 3.36
N VAL A 69 23.57 5.43 2.84
CA VAL A 69 22.21 5.06 3.29
C VAL A 69 22.16 3.58 3.62
N MET A 70 21.26 3.20 4.49
CA MET A 70 20.93 1.82 4.85
C MET A 70 19.48 1.52 4.48
N VAL A 71 19.08 0.26 4.50
CA VAL A 71 17.67 -0.12 4.35
C VAL A 71 16.85 0.56 5.44
N GLY A 72 15.86 1.35 5.06
CA GLY A 72 15.04 2.12 5.98
C GLY A 72 15.56 3.52 6.33
N THR A 73 16.70 3.95 5.83
CA THR A 73 17.13 5.36 5.97
C THR A 73 16.15 6.27 5.25
N LEU A 74 15.69 7.33 5.92
CA LEU A 74 14.81 8.35 5.33
C LEU A 74 15.57 9.08 4.20
N ILE A 75 15.06 9.00 2.98
CA ILE A 75 15.63 9.67 1.80
C ILE A 75 14.73 10.76 1.23
N GLY A 76 13.43 10.72 1.56
CA GLY A 76 12.46 11.72 1.18
C GLY A 76 11.47 12.00 2.30
N LYS A 77 11.34 13.25 2.72
CA LYS A 77 10.39 13.70 3.74
C LYS A 77 9.06 14.05 3.09
N ALA A 78 7.94 13.65 3.72
CA ALA A 78 6.61 14.01 3.25
C ALA A 78 6.46 15.53 3.05
N GLY A 79 5.98 15.93 1.86
CA GLY A 79 5.86 17.35 1.46
C GLY A 79 4.54 18.01 1.88
N GLY A 80 3.63 17.29 2.56
CA GLY A 80 2.33 17.83 2.98
C GLY A 80 1.45 16.80 3.69
N PHE A 81 0.18 17.15 3.91
CA PHE A 81 -0.78 16.24 4.55
C PHE A 81 -1.09 15.04 3.66
N VAL A 82 -1.39 15.25 2.36
CA VAL A 82 -1.50 14.17 1.38
C VAL A 82 -0.12 13.95 0.77
N SER A 83 0.71 13.23 1.48
CA SER A 83 2.08 12.87 1.14
C SER A 83 2.56 11.79 2.10
N ALA A 84 3.63 11.08 1.76
CA ALA A 84 4.25 10.07 2.60
C ALA A 84 5.77 10.19 2.56
N SER A 85 6.43 9.81 3.63
CA SER A 85 7.89 9.71 3.67
C SER A 85 8.37 8.55 2.80
N ILE A 86 9.56 8.69 2.24
CA ILE A 86 10.19 7.69 1.37
C ILE A 86 11.51 7.26 2.00
N TYR A 87 11.72 5.96 2.05
CA TYR A 87 12.88 5.34 2.67
C TYR A 87 13.69 4.56 1.64
N SER A 88 14.98 4.42 1.89
CA SER A 88 15.84 3.59 1.05
C SER A 88 15.45 2.11 1.20
N SER A 89 15.29 1.43 0.07
CA SER A 89 15.05 -0.02 0.01
C SER A 89 16.35 -0.84 0.01
N VAL A 90 17.50 -0.18 -0.04
CA VAL A 90 18.82 -0.80 -0.13
C VAL A 90 19.81 -0.08 0.78
N SER A 91 20.90 -0.76 1.16
CA SER A 91 22.11 -0.12 1.69
C SER A 91 23.08 0.21 0.56
N GLY A 92 23.81 1.32 0.70
CA GLY A 92 24.76 1.77 -0.31
C GLY A 92 25.05 3.26 -0.28
N THR A 93 25.44 3.81 -1.42
CA THR A 93 25.84 5.22 -1.56
C THR A 93 24.96 5.94 -2.58
N VAL A 94 24.46 7.11 -2.20
CA VAL A 94 23.71 7.99 -3.11
C VAL A 94 24.64 8.48 -4.21
N GLN A 95 24.32 8.11 -5.45
CA GLN A 95 25.08 8.50 -6.63
C GLN A 95 24.67 9.85 -7.17
N ASP A 96 23.35 10.13 -7.11
CA ASP A 96 22.81 11.39 -7.59
C ASP A 96 21.42 11.67 -7.01
N VAL A 97 21.04 12.93 -6.97
CA VAL A 97 19.68 13.43 -6.68
C VAL A 97 19.31 14.39 -7.80
N ALA A 98 18.56 13.92 -8.78
CA ALA A 98 18.34 14.64 -10.02
C ALA A 98 16.91 14.46 -10.56
N PRO A 99 16.44 15.36 -11.45
CA PRO A 99 15.17 15.19 -12.15
C PRO A 99 15.18 13.94 -13.03
N MET A 100 14.10 13.15 -12.93
CA MET A 100 13.87 11.95 -13.74
C MET A 100 12.49 12.03 -14.41
N ARG A 101 12.40 11.49 -15.63
CA ARG A 101 11.11 11.36 -16.33
C ARG A 101 10.41 10.09 -15.89
N MET A 102 9.18 10.23 -15.42
CA MET A 102 8.31 9.13 -15.04
C MET A 102 7.64 8.48 -16.26
N VAL A 103 7.07 7.28 -16.07
CA VAL A 103 6.37 6.52 -17.14
C VAL A 103 5.22 7.31 -17.75
N ASN A 104 4.55 8.14 -16.95
CA ASN A 104 3.46 9.02 -17.40
C ASN A 104 3.94 10.30 -18.11
N GLY A 105 5.26 10.45 -18.31
CA GLY A 105 5.89 11.61 -18.94
C GLY A 105 6.16 12.80 -18.03
N SER A 106 5.67 12.82 -16.79
CA SER A 106 5.97 13.88 -15.82
C SER A 106 7.42 13.84 -15.37
N MET A 107 7.91 14.96 -14.85
CA MET A 107 9.25 15.06 -14.24
C MET A 107 9.12 15.03 -12.73
N THR A 108 9.99 14.28 -12.06
CA THR A 108 10.12 14.29 -10.60
C THR A 108 11.58 14.21 -10.20
N THR A 109 11.92 14.66 -9.00
CA THR A 109 13.24 14.39 -8.43
C THR A 109 13.32 12.91 -8.05
N ALA A 110 14.47 12.29 -8.29
CA ALA A 110 14.72 10.91 -7.88
C ALA A 110 16.10 10.80 -7.21
N VAL A 111 16.21 9.84 -6.30
CA VAL A 111 17.46 9.48 -5.61
C VAL A 111 17.99 8.21 -6.25
N ALA A 112 19.17 8.29 -6.86
CA ALA A 112 19.89 7.14 -7.42
C ALA A 112 20.89 6.62 -6.40
N ILE A 113 20.84 5.31 -6.09
CA ILE A 113 21.71 4.67 -5.10
C ILE A 113 22.44 3.51 -5.78
N LYS A 114 23.76 3.47 -5.62
CA LYS A 114 24.56 2.29 -5.89
C LYS A 114 24.59 1.42 -4.65
N THR A 115 24.12 0.18 -4.77
CA THR A 115 24.02 -0.73 -3.64
C THR A 115 25.37 -1.29 -3.25
N ASP A 116 25.57 -1.61 -1.98
CA ASP A 116 26.75 -2.33 -1.47
C ASP A 116 26.54 -3.85 -1.44
N GLY A 117 25.31 -4.32 -1.65
CA GLY A 117 24.95 -5.74 -1.62
C GLY A 117 24.67 -6.28 -0.21
N GLU A 118 24.99 -5.55 0.84
CA GLU A 118 24.91 -6.03 2.22
C GLU A 118 23.49 -5.99 2.80
N GLN A 119 22.63 -5.08 2.29
CA GLN A 119 21.27 -4.88 2.79
C GLN A 119 21.20 -4.60 4.29
N THR A 120 22.16 -3.83 4.80
CA THR A 120 22.25 -3.42 6.21
C THR A 120 21.03 -2.56 6.56
N ILE A 121 20.34 -2.94 7.64
CA ILE A 121 19.16 -2.22 8.12
C ILE A 121 19.61 -1.03 8.98
N ASP A 122 18.99 0.13 8.78
CA ASP A 122 19.24 1.33 9.57
C ASP A 122 18.83 1.07 11.04
N PRO A 123 19.73 1.27 12.01
CA PRO A 123 19.41 1.14 13.44
C PRO A 123 18.25 2.05 13.92
N ALA A 124 17.94 3.12 13.17
CA ALA A 124 16.80 3.97 13.44
C ALA A 124 15.45 3.32 13.06
N CYS A 125 15.46 2.21 12.33
CA CYS A 125 14.26 1.44 12.01
C CYS A 125 13.78 0.67 13.24
N VAL A 126 13.13 1.38 14.15
CA VAL A 126 12.50 0.79 15.34
C VAL A 126 10.98 0.86 15.23
N PRO A 127 10.25 -0.14 15.74
CA PRO A 127 8.79 -0.09 15.76
C PRO A 127 8.27 1.18 16.44
N PRO A 128 7.33 1.91 15.85
CA PRO A 128 6.74 3.09 16.48
C PRO A 128 5.89 2.69 17.69
N THR A 129 5.88 3.55 18.72
CA THR A 129 4.96 3.39 19.86
C THR A 129 3.59 3.93 19.47
N VAL A 130 2.57 3.06 19.49
CA VAL A 130 1.18 3.41 19.18
C VAL A 130 0.33 3.19 20.43
N THR A 131 -0.37 4.24 20.87
CA THR A 131 -1.21 4.23 22.07
C THR A 131 -2.67 4.59 21.79
N ASP A 132 -2.92 5.32 20.69
CA ASP A 132 -4.21 5.88 20.32
C ASP A 132 -4.29 6.13 18.81
N LYS A 133 -5.44 6.61 18.32
CA LYS A 133 -5.64 6.92 16.89
C LYS A 133 -4.66 7.97 16.36
N PRO A 134 -4.42 9.12 17.03
CA PRO A 134 -3.44 10.10 16.56
C PRO A 134 -2.03 9.54 16.41
N SER A 135 -1.54 8.75 17.35
CA SER A 135 -0.23 8.11 17.27
C SER A 135 -0.16 7.03 16.18
N LEU A 136 -1.25 6.28 15.94
CA LEU A 136 -1.35 5.39 14.80
C LEU A 136 -1.24 6.16 13.47
N MET A 137 -1.96 7.28 13.32
CA MET A 137 -1.89 8.10 12.10
C MET A 137 -0.47 8.62 11.86
N ALA A 138 0.17 9.13 12.92
CA ALA A 138 1.55 9.58 12.83
C ALA A 138 2.51 8.44 12.47
N ALA A 139 2.34 7.25 13.06
CA ALA A 139 3.14 6.07 12.74
C ALA A 139 2.97 5.66 11.28
N VAL A 140 1.74 5.55 10.77
CA VAL A 140 1.44 5.18 9.38
C VAL A 140 2.03 6.19 8.39
N GLN A 141 1.94 7.50 8.68
CA GLN A 141 2.52 8.55 7.85
C GLN A 141 4.05 8.51 7.87
N ASN A 142 4.63 8.40 9.07
CA ASN A 142 6.09 8.37 9.24
C ASN A 142 6.72 7.09 8.68
N CYS A 143 6.02 5.97 8.73
CA CYS A 143 6.48 4.73 8.08
C CYS A 143 6.30 4.74 6.55
N GLY A 144 5.75 5.80 5.97
CA GLY A 144 5.61 5.94 4.53
C GLY A 144 4.59 5.00 3.89
N LEU A 145 3.57 4.55 4.63
CA LEU A 145 2.59 3.58 4.13
C LEU A 145 1.64 4.22 3.12
N VAL A 146 1.62 3.66 1.93
CA VAL A 146 0.75 4.09 0.82
C VAL A 146 0.08 2.87 0.19
N GLY A 147 -1.00 3.10 -0.56
CA GLY A 147 -1.68 2.04 -1.30
C GLY A 147 -0.80 1.52 -2.44
N VAL A 148 -0.47 0.24 -2.41
CA VAL A 148 0.30 -0.45 -3.46
C VAL A 148 -0.66 -1.03 -4.50
N GLY A 149 -0.28 -1.00 -5.78
CA GLY A 149 -1.13 -1.48 -6.89
C GLY A 149 -2.13 -0.46 -7.43
N GLY A 150 -2.10 0.80 -6.96
CA GLY A 150 -2.96 1.88 -7.45
C GLY A 150 -2.21 3.21 -7.52
N ALA A 151 -2.90 4.31 -7.19
CA ALA A 151 -2.33 5.67 -7.25
C ALA A 151 -1.34 5.99 -6.10
N GLY A 152 -1.02 5.06 -5.24
CA GLY A 152 -0.16 5.31 -4.08
C GLY A 152 -0.82 6.24 -3.06
N PHE A 153 -2.10 6.02 -2.74
CA PHE A 153 -2.80 6.90 -1.80
C PHE A 153 -2.25 6.74 -0.38
N PRO A 154 -1.82 7.82 0.31
CA PRO A 154 -1.28 7.73 1.67
C PRO A 154 -2.29 7.12 2.66
N ALA A 155 -1.90 6.03 3.32
CA ALA A 155 -2.81 5.23 4.14
C ALA A 155 -3.34 6.00 5.36
N HIS A 156 -2.53 6.87 5.98
CA HIS A 156 -2.96 7.69 7.11
C HIS A 156 -4.15 8.59 6.79
N VAL A 157 -4.26 9.08 5.54
CA VAL A 157 -5.39 9.91 5.10
C VAL A 157 -6.69 9.10 5.07
N LYS A 158 -6.63 7.83 4.64
CA LYS A 158 -7.79 6.93 4.67
C LYS A 158 -8.22 6.62 6.10
N LEU A 159 -7.25 6.33 6.97
CA LEU A 159 -7.50 5.98 8.37
C LEU A 159 -7.95 7.17 9.22
N ALA A 160 -7.73 8.41 8.75
CA ALA A 160 -8.22 9.63 9.41
C ALA A 160 -9.76 9.77 9.39
N ALA A 161 -10.47 8.99 8.58
CA ALA A 161 -11.92 9.00 8.54
C ALA A 161 -12.53 8.74 9.92
N ASN A 162 -13.66 9.42 10.20
CA ASN A 162 -14.40 9.29 11.44
C ASN A 162 -15.66 8.44 11.23
N THR A 163 -16.15 7.83 12.32
CA THR A 163 -17.43 7.12 12.34
C THR A 163 -17.47 5.94 11.34
N ILE A 164 -16.49 5.05 11.45
CA ILE A 164 -16.41 3.82 10.67
C ILE A 164 -16.84 2.67 11.58
N ASP A 165 -17.78 1.86 11.14
CA ASP A 165 -18.28 0.69 11.87
C ASP A 165 -17.70 -0.63 11.33
N THR A 166 -17.20 -0.63 10.09
CA THR A 166 -16.70 -1.83 9.44
C THR A 166 -15.45 -1.54 8.63
N LEU A 167 -14.38 -2.31 8.87
CA LEU A 167 -13.16 -2.35 8.09
C LEU A 167 -13.31 -3.43 7.01
N LEU A 168 -13.18 -3.03 5.75
CA LEU A 168 -13.16 -3.97 4.62
C LEU A 168 -11.74 -4.14 4.12
N ILE A 169 -11.24 -5.39 4.17
CA ILE A 169 -9.95 -5.77 3.60
C ILE A 169 -10.19 -6.33 2.21
N ASN A 170 -9.77 -5.58 1.22
CA ASN A 170 -9.87 -5.99 -0.17
C ASN A 170 -8.59 -6.74 -0.58
N ALA A 171 -8.70 -8.06 -0.70
CA ALA A 171 -7.65 -8.95 -1.19
C ALA A 171 -7.95 -9.48 -2.60
N ALA A 172 -8.85 -8.82 -3.34
CA ALA A 172 -9.20 -9.20 -4.71
C ALA A 172 -8.18 -8.65 -5.71
N GLU A 173 -7.62 -9.55 -6.50
CA GLU A 173 -6.69 -9.19 -7.59
C GLU A 173 -7.39 -8.34 -8.64
N CYS A 174 -6.89 -7.16 -8.93
CA CYS A 174 -7.48 -6.22 -9.87
C CYS A 174 -7.21 -6.60 -11.33
N GLU A 175 -6.12 -7.31 -11.64
CA GLU A 175 -5.60 -7.49 -12.99
C GLU A 175 -5.38 -8.97 -13.32
N PRO A 176 -5.53 -9.36 -14.62
CA PRO A 176 -5.07 -10.67 -15.08
C PRO A 176 -3.59 -10.90 -14.76
N TYR A 177 -3.17 -12.14 -14.67
CA TYR A 177 -1.81 -12.61 -14.35
C TYR A 177 -1.35 -12.36 -12.92
N LEU A 178 -1.74 -11.27 -12.23
CA LEU A 178 -1.33 -10.97 -10.87
C LEU A 178 -1.89 -12.00 -9.87
N THR A 179 -1.05 -12.39 -8.93
CA THR A 179 -1.38 -13.29 -7.81
C THR A 179 -0.77 -12.80 -6.50
N THR A 180 -0.38 -11.52 -6.45
CA THR A 180 0.35 -10.91 -5.34
C THR A 180 -0.49 -10.89 -4.08
N ASP A 181 -1.73 -10.40 -4.15
CA ASP A 181 -2.62 -10.29 -2.98
C ASP A 181 -2.91 -11.67 -2.39
N CYS A 182 -3.20 -12.67 -3.25
CA CYS A 182 -3.42 -14.04 -2.82
C CYS A 182 -2.17 -14.62 -2.13
N ARG A 183 -0.99 -14.44 -2.69
CA ARG A 183 0.27 -14.94 -2.12
C ARG A 183 0.60 -14.27 -0.80
N GLU A 184 0.42 -12.97 -0.71
CA GLU A 184 0.67 -12.22 0.52
C GLU A 184 -0.27 -12.63 1.64
N MET A 185 -1.57 -12.82 1.33
CA MET A 185 -2.54 -13.35 2.30
C MET A 185 -2.17 -14.74 2.81
N LEU A 186 -1.60 -15.60 1.98
CA LEU A 186 -1.19 -16.95 2.37
C LEU A 186 0.15 -16.98 3.11
N GLU A 187 1.12 -16.17 2.70
CA GLU A 187 2.49 -16.23 3.20
C GLU A 187 2.75 -15.29 4.38
N CYS A 188 1.96 -14.21 4.51
CA CYS A 188 2.12 -13.17 5.53
C CYS A 188 0.85 -12.98 6.40
N SER A 189 0.00 -14.00 6.54
CA SER A 189 -1.29 -13.91 7.23
C SER A 189 -1.20 -13.32 8.65
N ASP A 190 -0.22 -13.74 9.44
CA ASP A 190 -0.07 -13.26 10.83
C ASP A 190 0.24 -11.76 10.88
N THR A 191 1.06 -11.27 9.95
CA THR A 191 1.41 -9.84 9.83
C THR A 191 0.19 -9.03 9.41
N ILE A 192 -0.58 -9.54 8.44
CA ILE A 192 -1.80 -8.89 7.97
C ILE A 192 -2.85 -8.81 9.10
N ILE A 193 -3.08 -9.90 9.82
CA ILE A 193 -4.01 -9.95 10.96
C ILE A 193 -3.57 -8.94 12.04
N SER A 194 -2.29 -8.91 12.39
CA SER A 194 -1.76 -7.94 13.36
C SER A 194 -2.00 -6.49 12.93
N GLY A 195 -1.84 -6.20 11.63
CA GLY A 195 -2.16 -4.89 11.07
C GLY A 195 -3.65 -4.54 11.15
N ILE A 196 -4.52 -5.49 10.85
CA ILE A 196 -5.99 -5.36 10.96
C ILE A 196 -6.38 -5.06 12.41
N GLU A 197 -5.87 -5.86 13.37
CA GLU A 197 -6.15 -5.70 14.80
C GLU A 197 -5.69 -4.33 15.31
N ALA A 198 -4.52 -3.85 14.87
CA ALA A 198 -4.03 -2.52 15.24
C ALA A 198 -4.97 -1.42 14.73
N VAL A 199 -5.42 -1.50 13.47
CA VAL A 199 -6.37 -0.54 12.90
C VAL A 199 -7.71 -0.59 13.64
N MET A 200 -8.28 -1.77 13.84
CA MET A 200 -9.55 -1.94 14.56
C MET A 200 -9.46 -1.37 15.98
N LYS A 201 -8.39 -1.70 16.70
CA LYS A 201 -8.20 -1.26 18.09
C LYS A 201 -8.08 0.24 18.22
N TYR A 202 -7.18 0.86 17.47
CA TYR A 202 -6.85 2.28 17.64
C TYR A 202 -7.80 3.22 16.88
N CYS A 203 -8.49 2.73 15.84
CA CYS A 203 -9.58 3.46 15.19
C CYS A 203 -10.96 3.15 15.74
N GLU A 204 -11.07 2.28 16.77
CA GLU A 204 -12.32 1.89 17.44
C GLU A 204 -13.34 1.28 16.45
N ILE A 205 -12.88 0.44 15.51
CA ILE A 205 -13.72 -0.19 14.49
C ILE A 205 -14.13 -1.58 15.00
N PRO A 206 -15.44 -1.83 15.24
CA PRO A 206 -15.91 -3.07 15.87
C PRO A 206 -15.94 -4.28 14.92
N HIS A 207 -16.02 -4.07 13.61
CA HIS A 207 -16.21 -5.15 12.65
C HIS A 207 -15.14 -5.13 11.56
N CYS A 208 -14.71 -6.33 11.11
CA CYS A 208 -13.83 -6.50 9.96
C CYS A 208 -14.38 -7.59 9.03
N ILE A 209 -14.26 -7.37 7.73
CA ILE A 209 -14.59 -8.34 6.67
C ILE A 209 -13.37 -8.41 5.74
N ILE A 210 -12.94 -9.64 5.42
CA ILE A 210 -11.88 -9.91 4.46
C ILE A 210 -12.49 -10.54 3.21
#